data_0d325ec17a97ac370712cc1f66665455
#
_entry.id   0d325ec17a97ac370712cc1f66665455
#
_cell.length_a   1.000
_cell.length_b   1.000
_cell.length_c   1.000
_cell.angle_alpha   90.00
_cell.angle_beta   90.00
_cell.angle_gamma   90.00
#
_symmetry.space_group_name_H-M   'P 1'
#
loop_
_entity.id
_entity.type
_entity.pdbx_description
1 polymer ?
#
loop_
_entity_poly.entity_id
_entity_poly.type
_entity_poly.pdbx_seq_one_letter_code
_entity_poly.pdbx_strand_id
1 'polypeptide(L)'
;MIPALFAIIMMLMTGYLPALNIVSEKEAGTIEQINVTPVNKWVFILAKLIPYWARAMFVVTICLLLAWVVYGITPVGNIALIYLLSLLLSLFFSSFGLIISNYSDNMQQSMLIMWFFVVILIQLSGLFTPSRSMPSVVYITTYINPVSYFIDAMRTVFIRGGNFNSIAHQVLALALIGLFMGTWAVMSYKKNR
;
A
#
# COMPACT_ATOMS: atom_id res chain seq x y z
N MET A 1 -4.14 -9.08 -16.44
CA MET A 1 -5.21 -8.62 -15.51
C MET A 1 -4.99 -9.03 -14.06
N ILE A 2 -4.55 -10.26 -13.76
CA ILE A 2 -4.35 -10.75 -12.37
C ILE A 2 -3.47 -9.80 -11.52
N PRO A 3 -2.25 -9.36 -11.96
CA PRO A 3 -1.43 -8.42 -11.18
C PRO A 3 -2.13 -7.10 -10.84
N ALA A 4 -3.03 -6.68 -11.70
CA ALA A 4 -3.81 -5.47 -11.53
C ALA A 4 -4.87 -5.61 -10.43
N LEU A 5 -5.58 -6.74 -10.41
CA LEU A 5 -6.55 -7.05 -9.35
C LEU A 5 -5.86 -7.17 -7.99
N PHE A 6 -4.68 -7.80 -7.93
CA PHE A 6 -3.86 -7.84 -6.72
C PHE A 6 -3.55 -6.42 -6.21
N ALA A 7 -3.10 -5.51 -7.10
CA ALA A 7 -2.80 -4.15 -6.71
C ALA A 7 -4.03 -3.44 -6.12
N ILE A 8 -5.18 -3.52 -6.79
CA ILE A 8 -6.42 -2.87 -6.34
C ILE A 8 -6.87 -3.40 -4.97
N ILE A 9 -6.93 -4.72 -4.81
CA ILE A 9 -7.35 -5.33 -3.55
C ILE A 9 -6.39 -4.95 -2.42
N MET A 10 -5.08 -4.97 -2.69
CA MET A 10 -4.07 -4.56 -1.71
C MET A 10 -4.22 -3.09 -1.31
N MET A 11 -4.43 -2.18 -2.27
CA MET A 11 -4.66 -0.75 -2.00
C MET A 11 -5.87 -0.54 -1.11
N LEU A 12 -6.98 -1.20 -1.41
CA LEU A 12 -8.20 -1.07 -0.62
C LEU A 12 -8.02 -1.63 0.79
N MET A 13 -7.47 -2.81 0.95
CA MET A 13 -7.35 -3.47 2.25
C MET A 13 -6.27 -2.83 3.14
N THR A 14 -5.15 -2.42 2.56
CA THR A 14 -4.03 -1.88 3.34
C THR A 14 -4.01 -0.36 3.44
N GLY A 15 -4.81 0.35 2.65
CA GLY A 15 -4.92 1.81 2.66
C GLY A 15 -6.13 2.32 3.43
N TYR A 16 -7.33 1.81 3.13
CA TYR A 16 -8.57 2.30 3.75
C TYR A 16 -8.64 2.05 5.26
N LEU A 17 -8.32 0.85 5.70
CA LEU A 17 -8.42 0.51 7.12
C LEU A 17 -7.48 1.36 8.00
N PRO A 18 -6.19 1.55 7.64
CA PRO A 18 -5.34 2.48 8.36
C PRO A 18 -5.81 3.93 8.30
N ALA A 19 -6.41 4.36 7.18
CA ALA A 19 -6.94 5.71 7.03
C ALA A 19 -8.07 6.01 8.03
N LEU A 20 -8.81 5.01 8.46
CA LEU A 20 -9.86 5.16 9.48
C LEU A 20 -9.37 4.98 10.91
N ASN A 21 -8.19 4.42 11.12
CA ASN A 21 -7.75 3.94 12.41
C ASN A 21 -7.60 5.06 13.46
N ILE A 22 -6.78 6.08 13.19
CA ILE A 22 -6.52 7.15 14.15
C ILE A 22 -7.70 8.12 14.22
N VAL A 23 -8.34 8.41 13.10
CA VAL A 23 -9.48 9.32 13.06
C VAL A 23 -10.69 8.76 13.81
N SER A 24 -10.91 7.45 13.80
CA SER A 24 -11.97 6.83 14.60
C SER A 24 -11.73 6.97 16.11
N GLU A 25 -10.48 6.91 16.55
CA GLU A 25 -10.11 7.16 17.94
C GLU A 25 -10.26 8.65 18.33
N LYS A 26 -10.03 9.56 17.36
CA LYS A 26 -10.33 10.99 17.57
C LYS A 26 -11.81 11.23 17.76
N GLU A 27 -12.66 10.69 16.87
CA GLU A 27 -14.11 10.84 16.98
C GLU A 27 -14.68 10.20 18.24
N ALA A 28 -14.13 9.07 18.67
CA ALA A 28 -14.53 8.40 19.92
C ALA A 28 -13.98 9.08 21.19
N GLY A 29 -13.11 10.10 21.05
CA GLY A 29 -12.48 10.77 22.19
C GLY A 29 -11.44 9.93 22.95
N THR A 30 -11.09 8.75 22.44
CA THR A 30 -10.14 7.83 23.10
C THR A 30 -8.68 8.18 22.81
N ILE A 31 -8.42 9.02 21.83
CA ILE A 31 -7.05 9.43 21.45
C ILE A 31 -6.31 10.13 22.58
N GLU A 32 -7.03 10.89 23.43
CA GLU A 32 -6.44 11.58 24.57
C GLU A 32 -5.90 10.60 25.62
N GLN A 33 -6.64 9.52 25.90
CA GLN A 33 -6.22 8.47 26.82
C GLN A 33 -4.95 7.77 26.33
N ILE A 34 -4.82 7.59 25.01
CA ILE A 34 -3.63 7.01 24.39
C ILE A 34 -2.45 7.97 24.49
N ASN A 35 -2.68 9.26 24.31
CA ASN A 35 -1.62 10.27 24.33
C ASN A 35 -0.98 10.46 25.71
N VAL A 36 -1.69 10.20 26.81
CA VAL A 36 -1.11 10.27 28.17
C VAL A 36 -0.27 9.06 28.55
N THR A 37 -0.33 7.97 27.77
CA THR A 37 0.51 6.79 28.04
C THR A 37 1.98 7.05 27.69
N PRO A 38 2.96 6.51 28.46
CA PRO A 38 4.39 6.75 28.21
C PRO A 38 4.95 5.96 27.03
N VAL A 39 4.12 5.60 26.02
CA VAL A 39 4.54 4.81 24.86
C VAL A 39 5.25 5.70 23.83
N ASN A 40 6.35 5.20 23.25
CA ASN A 40 7.05 5.88 22.18
C ASN A 40 6.20 5.90 20.89
N LYS A 41 6.22 7.02 20.15
CA LYS A 41 5.48 7.20 18.90
C LYS A 41 5.76 6.10 17.86
N TRP A 42 7.02 5.70 17.73
CA TRP A 42 7.45 4.63 16.82
C TRP A 42 6.78 3.30 17.13
N VAL A 43 6.79 2.93 18.42
CA VAL A 43 6.18 1.68 18.89
C VAL A 43 4.66 1.71 18.65
N PHE A 44 4.02 2.83 18.95
CA PHE A 44 2.59 3.02 18.74
C PHE A 44 2.19 2.85 17.26
N ILE A 45 2.88 3.55 16.36
CA ILE A 45 2.57 3.47 14.92
C ILE A 45 2.88 2.08 14.36
N LEU A 46 4.01 1.48 14.73
CA LEU A 46 4.36 0.12 14.28
C LEU A 46 3.36 -0.91 14.78
N ALA A 47 2.92 -0.83 16.04
CA ALA A 47 1.90 -1.72 16.58
C ALA A 47 0.58 -1.65 15.79
N LYS A 48 0.24 -0.46 15.25
CA LYS A 48 -0.91 -0.30 14.36
C LYS A 48 -0.67 -0.83 12.95
N LEU A 49 0.54 -0.73 12.42
CA LEU A 49 0.88 -1.16 11.05
C LEU A 49 0.97 -2.69 10.91
N ILE A 50 1.52 -3.38 11.91
CA ILE A 50 1.75 -4.84 11.87
C ILE A 50 0.49 -5.64 11.50
N PRO A 51 -0.70 -5.41 12.14
CA PRO A 51 -1.90 -6.17 11.79
C PRO A 51 -2.37 -5.94 10.36
N TYR A 52 -2.10 -4.77 9.76
CA TYR A 52 -2.44 -4.51 8.37
C TYR A 52 -1.52 -5.27 7.42
N TRP A 53 -0.23 -5.41 7.75
CA TRP A 53 0.70 -6.22 6.98
C TRP A 53 0.35 -7.71 7.05
N ALA A 54 -0.03 -8.21 8.23
CA ALA A 54 -0.50 -9.59 8.38
C ALA A 54 -1.76 -9.86 7.52
N ARG A 55 -2.73 -8.94 7.52
CA ARG A 55 -3.91 -9.02 6.64
C ARG A 55 -3.52 -8.99 5.16
N ALA A 56 -2.58 -8.14 4.78
CA ALA A 56 -2.08 -8.08 3.41
C ALA A 56 -1.55 -9.44 2.94
N MET A 57 -0.73 -10.10 3.76
CA MET A 57 -0.21 -11.44 3.45
C MET A 57 -1.33 -12.47 3.31
N PHE A 58 -2.33 -12.43 4.21
CA PHE A 58 -3.49 -13.30 4.13
C PHE A 58 -4.30 -13.10 2.84
N VAL A 59 -4.55 -11.84 2.47
CA VAL A 59 -5.26 -11.49 1.22
C VAL A 59 -4.50 -11.98 0.00
N VAL A 60 -3.17 -11.80 -0.05
CA VAL A 60 -2.33 -12.32 -1.14
C VAL A 60 -2.47 -13.84 -1.26
N THR A 61 -2.44 -14.54 -0.15
CA THR A 61 -2.63 -16.02 -0.14
C THR A 61 -3.98 -16.41 -0.73
N ILE A 62 -5.06 -15.74 -0.31
CA ILE A 62 -6.41 -15.99 -0.88
C ILE A 62 -6.43 -15.69 -2.38
N CYS A 63 -5.85 -14.58 -2.81
CA CYS A 63 -5.82 -14.21 -4.23
C CYS A 63 -5.03 -15.23 -5.06
N LEU A 64 -3.91 -15.75 -4.55
CA LEU A 64 -3.13 -16.80 -5.21
C LEU A 64 -3.91 -18.13 -5.29
N LEU A 65 -4.60 -18.50 -4.22
CA LEU A 65 -5.46 -19.68 -4.19
C LEU A 65 -6.61 -19.56 -5.20
N LEU A 66 -7.28 -18.41 -5.26
CA LEU A 66 -8.33 -18.15 -6.24
C LEU A 66 -7.80 -18.20 -7.67
N ALA A 67 -6.63 -17.62 -7.93
CA ALA A 67 -6.00 -17.68 -9.24
C ALA A 67 -5.71 -19.12 -9.68
N TRP A 68 -5.28 -19.97 -8.75
CA TRP A 68 -5.03 -21.37 -9.01
C TRP A 68 -6.32 -22.19 -9.19
N VAL A 69 -7.26 -22.10 -8.23
CA VAL A 69 -8.47 -22.96 -8.19
C VAL A 69 -9.48 -22.57 -9.27
N VAL A 70 -9.71 -21.27 -9.48
CA VAL A 70 -10.76 -20.78 -10.41
C VAL A 70 -10.24 -20.66 -11.83
N TYR A 71 -9.02 -20.17 -12.00
CA TYR A 71 -8.45 -19.86 -13.32
C TYR A 71 -7.40 -20.88 -13.78
N GLY A 72 -6.96 -21.80 -12.93
CA GLY A 72 -5.89 -22.73 -13.24
C GLY A 72 -4.54 -22.06 -13.50
N ILE A 73 -4.38 -20.80 -13.08
CA ILE A 73 -3.20 -20.00 -13.36
C ILE A 73 -2.28 -20.00 -12.14
N THR A 74 -1.07 -20.53 -12.33
CA THR A 74 0.01 -20.49 -11.32
C THR A 74 1.06 -19.45 -11.69
N PRO A 75 1.68 -18.77 -10.72
CA PRO A 75 2.80 -17.89 -11.01
C PRO A 75 3.99 -18.69 -11.55
N VAL A 76 4.59 -18.21 -12.63
CA VAL A 76 5.75 -18.85 -13.24
C VAL A 76 7.03 -18.60 -12.41
N GLY A 77 7.09 -17.46 -11.73
CA GLY A 77 8.23 -17.08 -10.89
C GLY A 77 8.10 -17.49 -9.44
N ASN A 78 9.07 -17.07 -8.63
CA ASN A 78 9.12 -17.42 -7.21
C ASN A 78 8.00 -16.72 -6.42
N ILE A 79 7.18 -17.50 -5.74
CA ILE A 79 6.06 -17.03 -4.90
C ILE A 79 6.55 -16.09 -3.78
N ALA A 80 7.76 -16.32 -3.23
CA ALA A 80 8.34 -15.46 -2.19
C ALA A 80 8.51 -14.01 -2.68
N LEU A 81 8.81 -13.80 -3.96
CA LEU A 81 8.92 -12.45 -4.54
C LEU A 81 7.57 -11.74 -4.61
N ILE A 82 6.49 -12.49 -4.83
CA ILE A 82 5.12 -11.94 -4.82
C ILE A 82 4.77 -11.44 -3.41
N TYR A 83 5.09 -12.24 -2.38
CA TYR A 83 4.89 -11.83 -0.98
C TYR A 83 5.74 -10.62 -0.61
N LEU A 84 7.00 -10.57 -1.04
CA LEU A 84 7.90 -9.43 -0.80
C LEU A 84 7.34 -8.14 -1.44
N LEU A 85 6.93 -8.19 -2.70
CA LEU A 85 6.34 -7.05 -3.39
C LEU A 85 5.06 -6.57 -2.71
N SER A 86 4.21 -7.51 -2.30
CA SER A 86 2.96 -7.22 -1.60
C SER A 86 3.20 -6.59 -0.23
N LEU A 87 4.24 -7.04 0.49
CA LEU A 87 4.66 -6.45 1.75
C LEU A 87 5.12 -4.99 1.56
N LEU A 88 5.95 -4.73 0.55
CA LEU A 88 6.44 -3.38 0.26
C LEU A 88 5.30 -2.43 -0.14
N LEU A 89 4.35 -2.91 -0.96
CA LEU A 89 3.18 -2.13 -1.32
C LEU A 89 2.28 -1.85 -0.10
N SER A 90 2.08 -2.86 0.76
CA SER A 90 1.28 -2.70 1.99
C SER A 90 1.93 -1.72 2.97
N LEU A 91 3.27 -1.69 3.06
CA LEU A 91 4.01 -0.72 3.86
C LEU A 91 3.74 0.71 3.39
N PHE A 92 3.74 0.95 2.07
CA PHE A 92 3.40 2.24 1.52
C PHE A 92 1.95 2.65 1.84
N PHE A 93 0.96 1.81 1.46
CA PHE A 93 -0.44 2.17 1.61
C PHE A 93 -0.89 2.27 3.07
N SER A 94 -0.40 1.42 3.95
CA SER A 94 -0.73 1.50 5.37
C SER A 94 -0.16 2.76 6.02
N SER A 95 1.06 3.14 5.66
CA SER A 95 1.67 4.39 6.13
C SER A 95 0.95 5.62 5.56
N PHE A 96 0.61 5.59 4.28
CA PHE A 96 -0.14 6.65 3.61
C PHE A 96 -1.54 6.82 4.22
N GLY A 97 -2.25 5.71 4.49
CA GLY A 97 -3.52 5.73 5.18
C GLY A 97 -3.43 6.35 6.57
N LEU A 98 -2.39 6.01 7.36
CA LEU A 98 -2.17 6.63 8.66
C LEU A 98 -1.87 8.13 8.57
N ILE A 99 -1.13 8.58 7.55
CA ILE A 99 -0.92 10.01 7.32
C ILE A 99 -2.26 10.70 7.10
N ILE A 100 -3.10 10.18 6.20
CA ILE A 100 -4.44 10.74 5.95
C ILE A 100 -5.24 10.78 7.26
N SER A 101 -5.24 9.70 8.03
CA SER A 101 -5.95 9.60 9.32
C SER A 101 -5.48 10.65 10.34
N ASN A 102 -4.17 10.94 10.35
CA ASN A 102 -3.59 11.96 11.23
C ASN A 102 -4.10 13.38 10.92
N TYR A 103 -4.26 13.69 9.62
CA TYR A 103 -4.67 15.03 9.16
C TYR A 103 -6.18 15.19 9.01
N SER A 104 -6.96 14.11 9.09
CA SER A 104 -8.42 14.17 8.98
C SER A 104 -9.06 14.43 10.34
N ASP A 105 -10.16 15.19 10.33
CA ASP A 105 -10.94 15.51 11.53
C ASP A 105 -12.05 14.49 11.78
N ASN A 106 -12.58 13.86 10.71
CA ASN A 106 -13.61 12.85 10.80
C ASN A 106 -13.39 11.71 9.82
N MET A 107 -14.06 10.56 10.09
CA MET A 107 -13.92 9.35 9.25
C MET A 107 -14.37 9.57 7.81
N GLN A 108 -15.42 10.33 7.60
CA GLN A 108 -15.95 10.61 6.27
C GLN A 108 -14.95 11.38 5.42
N GLN A 109 -14.29 12.39 5.97
CA GLN A 109 -13.22 13.14 5.31
C GLN A 109 -12.05 12.22 4.95
N SER A 110 -11.61 11.37 5.89
CA SER A 110 -10.52 10.42 5.66
C SER A 110 -10.83 9.45 4.52
N MET A 111 -12.06 8.92 4.48
CA MET A 111 -12.52 8.05 3.41
C MET A 111 -12.49 8.74 2.04
N LEU A 112 -13.01 9.96 1.95
CA LEU A 112 -13.06 10.72 0.69
C LEU A 112 -11.65 11.03 0.17
N ILE A 113 -10.75 11.48 1.05
CA ILE A 113 -9.36 11.76 0.69
C ILE A 113 -8.68 10.48 0.20
N MET A 114 -8.83 9.38 0.94
CA MET A 114 -8.22 8.11 0.56
C MET A 114 -8.76 7.61 -0.80
N TRP A 115 -10.09 7.72 -1.02
CA TRP A 115 -10.73 7.33 -2.27
C TRP A 115 -10.18 8.11 -3.47
N PHE A 116 -10.07 9.43 -3.30
CA PHE A 116 -9.51 10.33 -4.32
C PHE A 116 -8.08 9.90 -4.71
N PHE A 117 -7.21 9.68 -3.74
CA PHE A 117 -5.84 9.24 -4.01
C PHE A 117 -5.77 7.85 -4.64
N VAL A 118 -6.58 6.90 -4.16
CA VAL A 118 -6.64 5.55 -4.75
C VAL A 118 -7.02 5.62 -6.23
N VAL A 119 -8.06 6.38 -6.60
CA VAL A 119 -8.47 6.54 -8.00
C VAL A 119 -7.36 7.15 -8.85
N ILE A 120 -6.72 8.22 -8.37
CA ILE A 120 -5.61 8.86 -9.08
C ILE A 120 -4.43 7.89 -9.26
N LEU A 121 -4.00 7.21 -8.22
CA LEU A 121 -2.88 6.28 -8.28
C LEU A 121 -3.15 5.11 -9.23
N ILE A 122 -4.39 4.60 -9.26
CA ILE A 122 -4.80 3.56 -10.21
C ILE A 122 -4.73 4.08 -11.65
N GLN A 123 -5.29 5.26 -11.91
CA GLN A 123 -5.29 5.84 -13.27
C GLN A 123 -3.88 6.12 -13.79
N LEU A 124 -3.00 6.60 -12.90
CA LEU A 124 -1.60 6.91 -13.23
C LEU A 124 -0.68 5.69 -13.18
N SER A 125 -1.16 4.51 -12.79
CA SER A 125 -0.32 3.32 -12.62
C SER A 125 0.02 2.59 -13.92
N GLY A 126 -0.56 2.99 -15.06
CA GLY A 126 -0.41 2.25 -16.31
C GLY A 126 -1.21 0.94 -16.36
N LEU A 127 -2.17 0.77 -15.42
CA LEU A 127 -3.01 -0.40 -15.31
C LEU A 127 -4.02 -0.48 -16.45
N PHE A 128 -4.74 0.61 -16.69
CA PHE A 128 -5.77 0.74 -17.72
C PHE A 128 -5.20 1.28 -19.04
N THR A 129 -4.29 2.24 -18.97
CA THR A 129 -3.68 2.86 -20.14
C THR A 129 -2.21 2.46 -20.21
N PRO A 130 -1.74 1.80 -21.26
CA PRO A 130 -0.32 1.46 -21.39
C PRO A 130 0.54 2.73 -21.26
N SER A 131 1.57 2.68 -20.43
CA SER A 131 2.46 3.82 -20.15
C SER A 131 3.07 4.46 -21.41
N ARG A 132 3.23 3.67 -22.47
CA ARG A 132 3.74 4.13 -23.77
C ARG A 132 2.77 5.05 -24.55
N SER A 133 1.49 5.03 -24.21
CA SER A 133 0.44 5.83 -24.84
C SER A 133 0.10 7.10 -24.06
N MET A 134 0.80 7.34 -22.94
CA MET A 134 0.56 8.51 -22.09
C MET A 134 1.33 9.74 -22.59
N PRO A 135 0.75 10.95 -22.48
CA PRO A 135 1.49 12.19 -22.70
C PRO A 135 2.71 12.28 -21.78
N SER A 136 3.78 12.93 -22.24
CA SER A 136 5.07 13.00 -21.54
C SER A 136 4.96 13.50 -20.09
N VAL A 137 4.05 14.45 -19.84
CA VAL A 137 3.80 15.00 -18.48
C VAL A 137 3.23 13.92 -17.55
N VAL A 138 2.28 13.11 -18.03
CA VAL A 138 1.66 12.02 -17.24
C VAL A 138 2.65 10.88 -17.05
N TYR A 139 3.52 10.63 -18.03
CA TYR A 139 4.56 9.61 -17.92
C TYR A 139 5.55 9.89 -16.77
N ILE A 140 5.89 11.16 -16.54
CA ILE A 140 6.78 11.54 -15.41
C ILE A 140 6.13 11.17 -14.06
N THR A 141 4.81 11.31 -13.92
CA THR A 141 4.13 10.97 -12.66
C THR A 141 4.13 9.47 -12.35
N THR A 142 4.31 8.61 -13.36
CA THR A 142 4.43 7.15 -13.15
C THR A 142 5.69 6.77 -12.37
N TYR A 143 6.76 7.58 -12.45
CA TYR A 143 8.00 7.34 -11.69
C TYR A 143 7.83 7.57 -10.18
N ILE A 144 6.87 8.36 -9.76
CA ILE A 144 6.59 8.61 -8.34
C ILE A 144 5.54 7.64 -7.80
N ASN A 145 4.78 7.00 -8.70
CA ASN A 145 3.67 6.13 -8.34
C ASN A 145 4.14 4.72 -7.93
N PRO A 146 4.03 4.32 -6.65
CA PRO A 146 4.44 2.99 -6.19
C PRO A 146 3.65 1.85 -6.86
N VAL A 147 2.41 2.12 -7.28
CA VAL A 147 1.56 1.12 -7.93
C VAL A 147 2.13 0.72 -9.29
N SER A 148 2.74 1.65 -10.02
CA SER A 148 3.39 1.35 -11.30
C SER A 148 4.54 0.36 -11.14
N TYR A 149 5.41 0.58 -10.15
CA TYR A 149 6.52 -0.33 -9.86
C TYR A 149 6.03 -1.72 -9.42
N PHE A 150 4.98 -1.75 -8.59
CA PHE A 150 4.38 -3.00 -8.17
C PHE A 150 3.81 -3.81 -9.35
N ILE A 151 3.05 -3.15 -10.24
CA ILE A 151 2.42 -3.81 -11.39
C ILE A 151 3.49 -4.36 -12.35
N ASP A 152 4.53 -3.58 -12.63
CA ASP A 152 5.62 -4.00 -13.52
C ASP A 152 6.42 -5.17 -12.92
N ALA A 153 6.74 -5.11 -11.63
CA ALA A 153 7.41 -6.19 -10.93
C ALA A 153 6.54 -7.45 -10.87
N MET A 154 5.24 -7.31 -10.54
CA MET A 154 4.29 -8.42 -10.51
C MET A 154 4.10 -9.06 -11.88
N ARG A 155 4.02 -8.27 -12.96
CA ARG A 155 3.97 -8.81 -14.34
C ARG A 155 5.23 -9.59 -14.68
N THR A 156 6.39 -9.10 -14.26
CA THR A 156 7.68 -9.76 -14.50
C THR A 156 7.78 -11.08 -13.75
N VAL A 157 7.40 -11.13 -12.48
CA VAL A 157 7.45 -12.35 -11.66
C VAL A 157 6.32 -13.32 -12.06
N PHE A 158 5.09 -12.84 -12.13
CA PHE A 158 3.91 -13.69 -12.29
C PHE A 158 3.81 -14.29 -13.70
N ILE A 159 4.12 -13.51 -14.75
CA ILE A 159 3.92 -13.90 -16.16
C ILE A 159 5.22 -14.36 -16.80
N ARG A 160 6.34 -13.66 -16.56
CA ARG A 160 7.62 -13.91 -17.23
C ARG A 160 8.57 -14.81 -16.45
N GLY A 161 8.24 -15.17 -15.19
CA GLY A 161 9.10 -15.97 -14.34
C GLY A 161 10.42 -15.28 -13.95
N GLY A 162 10.42 -13.94 -13.90
CA GLY A 162 11.62 -13.16 -13.60
C GLY A 162 12.18 -13.43 -12.21
N ASN A 163 13.49 -13.43 -12.08
CA ASN A 163 14.24 -13.58 -10.84
C ASN A 163 14.36 -12.24 -10.11
N PHE A 164 14.87 -12.27 -8.86
CA PHE A 164 15.08 -11.07 -8.04
C PHE A 164 15.87 -9.98 -8.77
N ASN A 165 16.93 -10.34 -9.50
CA ASN A 165 17.74 -9.39 -10.25
C ASN A 165 16.94 -8.62 -11.32
N SER A 166 15.92 -9.26 -11.90
CA SER A 166 15.08 -8.64 -12.94
C SER A 166 14.13 -7.57 -12.38
N ILE A 167 13.84 -7.60 -11.08
CA ILE A 167 12.92 -6.69 -10.39
C ILE A 167 13.61 -5.85 -9.31
N ALA A 168 14.93 -5.93 -9.20
CA ALA A 168 15.70 -5.28 -8.14
C ALA A 168 15.46 -3.76 -8.09
N HIS A 169 15.37 -3.10 -9.25
CA HIS A 169 15.07 -1.67 -9.35
C HIS A 169 13.66 -1.34 -8.78
N GLN A 170 12.65 -2.13 -9.12
CA GLN A 170 11.28 -1.94 -8.65
C GLN A 170 11.16 -2.20 -7.15
N VAL A 171 11.82 -3.24 -6.64
CA VAL A 171 11.89 -3.55 -5.21
C VAL A 171 12.54 -2.41 -4.44
N LEU A 172 13.66 -1.89 -4.94
CA LEU A 172 14.39 -0.78 -4.32
C LEU A 172 13.53 0.50 -4.30
N ALA A 173 12.89 0.83 -5.42
CA ALA A 173 12.02 1.99 -5.51
C ALA A 173 10.84 1.88 -4.53
N LEU A 174 10.15 0.73 -4.48
CA LEU A 174 9.06 0.48 -3.53
C LEU A 174 9.52 0.56 -2.08
N ALA A 175 10.69 0.00 -1.77
CA ALA A 175 11.25 0.04 -0.41
C ALA A 175 11.57 1.48 0.02
N LEU A 176 12.21 2.27 -0.84
CA LEU A 176 12.54 3.67 -0.53
C LEU A 176 11.28 4.52 -0.35
N ILE A 177 10.32 4.41 -1.26
CA ILE A 177 9.06 5.16 -1.16
C ILE A 177 8.27 4.71 0.08
N GLY A 178 8.20 3.41 0.36
CA GLY A 178 7.51 2.87 1.52
C GLY A 178 8.15 3.31 2.85
N LEU A 179 9.48 3.27 2.96
CA LEU A 179 10.21 3.74 4.14
C LEU A 179 10.05 5.25 4.34
N PHE A 180 10.11 6.03 3.27
CA PHE A 180 9.88 7.47 3.33
C PHE A 180 8.48 7.78 3.88
N MET A 181 7.45 7.12 3.37
CA MET A 181 6.07 7.28 3.86
C MET A 181 5.91 6.77 5.30
N GLY A 182 6.58 5.67 5.66
CA GLY A 182 6.58 5.15 7.03
C GLY A 182 7.16 6.14 8.04
N THR A 183 8.31 6.74 7.71
CA THR A 183 8.91 7.78 8.56
C THR A 183 8.04 9.02 8.65
N TRP A 184 7.44 9.44 7.56
CA TRP A 184 6.50 10.56 7.55
C TRP A 184 5.26 10.26 8.40
N ALA A 185 4.69 9.06 8.33
CA ALA A 185 3.55 8.67 9.16
C ALA A 185 3.85 8.83 10.66
N VAL A 186 5.05 8.43 11.10
CA VAL A 186 5.49 8.61 12.50
C VAL A 186 5.71 10.09 12.85
N MET A 187 6.31 10.85 11.94
CA MET A 187 6.56 12.28 12.17
C MET A 187 5.28 13.12 12.18
N SER A 188 4.30 12.75 11.34
CA SER A 188 3.01 13.43 11.25
C SER A 188 2.13 13.22 12.48
N TYR A 189 2.37 12.16 13.25
CA TYR A 189 1.63 11.88 14.47
C TYR A 189 2.04 12.86 15.58
N LYS A 190 1.15 13.83 15.87
CA LYS A 190 1.31 14.78 16.96
C LYS A 190 0.78 14.17 18.25
N LYS A 191 1.70 13.78 19.12
CA LYS A 191 1.35 13.42 20.50
C LYS A 191 1.23 14.75 21.28
N ASN A 192 0.00 15.21 21.53
CA ASN A 192 -0.20 16.33 22.44
C ASN A 192 0.24 15.88 23.84
N ARG A 193 1.23 16.58 24.39
CA ARG A 193 1.62 16.48 25.81
C ARG A 193 0.71 17.34 26.63
#